data_f23878a04be35ee1cb57c3bc358da9ee
#
_entry.id   f23878a04be35ee1cb57c3bc358da9ee
#
_cell.length_a   1.000
_cell.length_b   1.000
_cell.length_c   1.000
_cell.angle_alpha   90.00
_cell.angle_beta   90.00
_cell.angle_gamma   90.00
#
_symmetry.space_group_name_H-M   'P 1'
#
loop_
_entity.id
_entity.type
_entity.pdbx_description
1 polymer ?
#
loop_
_entity_poly.entity_id
_entity_poly.type
_entity_poly.pdbx_seq_one_letter_code
_entity_poly.pdbx_strand_id
1 'polypeptide(L)'
;VGILLTSVLLAPAYAVPSYPTAAEVAAAKANVQEKQKMVERIEGILETIRIEADALEIIALQKNEEYNQAVEEVAQMAAKVDGLQSKVELAATEAEEAKIQLAQIVGKMYRDQASGNTSLELFFNPGNAEDLLYQLTMQDMLAQRTGAIYQAAIDKQTQAKSLAEELSSAKEALQGFEAEAEKIFAEAKAAADAVIAKVKESERQRANMMSQLATLKDTADDVERQRIEGLEAERRQNLVKSAPTAPELYSVAEPDWSKVEAAISFANEQLGERYVLGGSGPNVWDCSGITMKAYSAAGVYIGWHSATAQYNVLASAKRLVPFQDVQRGDLIWWSKETAFSGDKYHVAIYLGDGMMLEAPNPARTVRIVPVRYGEIWPYAGRPSA
;
A
#
# COMPACT_ATOMS: atom_id res chain seq x y z
N VAL A 1 -22.37 19.82 -4.35
CA VAL A 1 -23.25 18.88 -5.04
C VAL A 1 -22.33 17.83 -5.64
N GLY A 2 -22.02 16.78 -4.84
CA GLY A 2 -21.20 15.66 -5.25
C GLY A 2 -22.07 14.67 -6.02
N ILE A 3 -21.67 14.38 -7.24
CA ILE A 3 -22.23 13.29 -8.05
C ILE A 3 -21.59 12.02 -7.53
N LEU A 4 -22.35 11.23 -6.75
CA LEU A 4 -22.02 9.84 -6.41
C LEU A 4 -22.07 9.02 -7.70
N LEU A 5 -20.93 8.84 -8.35
CA LEU A 5 -20.73 7.79 -9.34
C LEU A 5 -20.60 6.47 -8.56
N THR A 6 -21.74 5.79 -8.38
CA THR A 6 -21.74 4.38 -8.02
C THR A 6 -21.15 3.62 -9.21
N SER A 7 -19.87 3.31 -9.15
CA SER A 7 -19.24 2.36 -10.06
C SER A 7 -19.79 0.97 -9.71
N VAL A 8 -20.89 0.60 -10.35
CA VAL A 8 -21.31 -0.79 -10.42
C VAL A 8 -20.17 -1.52 -11.11
N LEU A 9 -19.49 -2.40 -10.39
CA LEU A 9 -18.58 -3.39 -10.94
C LEU A 9 -19.39 -4.25 -11.93
N LEU A 10 -19.48 -3.81 -13.17
CA LEU A 10 -19.91 -4.64 -14.30
C LEU A 10 -18.80 -5.68 -14.49
N ALA A 11 -18.92 -6.81 -13.78
CA ALA A 11 -18.19 -8.00 -14.20
C ALA A 11 -18.47 -8.19 -15.69
N PRO A 12 -17.45 -8.44 -16.53
CA PRO A 12 -17.67 -8.71 -17.92
C PRO A 12 -18.70 -9.83 -18.02
N ALA A 13 -19.82 -9.58 -18.74
CA ALA A 13 -20.86 -10.56 -18.95
C ALA A 13 -20.31 -11.63 -19.90
N TYR A 14 -19.55 -12.56 -19.35
CA TYR A 14 -19.20 -13.78 -20.08
C TYR A 14 -20.48 -14.58 -20.23
N ALA A 15 -20.80 -14.96 -21.47
CA ALA A 15 -21.89 -15.88 -21.75
C ALA A 15 -21.63 -17.15 -20.94
N VAL A 16 -22.58 -17.53 -20.07
CA VAL A 16 -22.46 -18.74 -19.24
C VAL A 16 -22.20 -19.94 -20.17
N PRO A 17 -21.06 -20.63 -20.06
CA PRO A 17 -20.76 -21.74 -20.93
C PRO A 17 -21.81 -22.84 -20.73
N SER A 18 -22.43 -23.28 -21.81
CA SER A 18 -23.34 -24.42 -21.78
C SER A 18 -22.49 -25.70 -21.63
N TYR A 19 -22.43 -26.23 -20.43
CA TYR A 19 -21.68 -27.45 -20.12
C TYR A 19 -22.34 -28.67 -20.76
N PRO A 20 -21.58 -29.58 -21.46
CA PRO A 20 -22.15 -30.80 -22.00
C PRO A 20 -22.57 -31.75 -20.88
N THR A 21 -23.70 -32.43 -21.11
CA THR A 21 -24.19 -33.50 -20.24
C THR A 21 -23.48 -34.79 -20.49
N ALA A 22 -23.48 -35.72 -19.53
CA ALA A 22 -22.94 -37.06 -19.72
C ALA A 22 -23.59 -37.81 -20.88
N ALA A 23 -24.90 -37.56 -21.14
CA ALA A 23 -25.61 -38.17 -22.28
C ALA A 23 -25.13 -37.64 -23.63
N GLU A 24 -24.90 -36.32 -23.75
CA GLU A 24 -24.34 -35.73 -24.99
C GLU A 24 -22.92 -36.27 -25.27
N VAL A 25 -22.09 -36.42 -24.22
CA VAL A 25 -20.75 -36.97 -24.29
C VAL A 25 -20.78 -38.45 -24.78
N ALA A 26 -21.69 -39.25 -24.19
CA ALA A 26 -21.86 -40.63 -24.59
C ALA A 26 -22.37 -40.80 -26.06
N ALA A 27 -23.31 -39.94 -26.48
CA ALA A 27 -23.81 -39.91 -27.85
C ALA A 27 -22.71 -39.48 -28.85
N ALA A 28 -21.90 -38.51 -28.51
CA ALA A 28 -20.79 -38.03 -29.34
C ALA A 28 -19.69 -39.12 -29.52
N LYS A 29 -19.50 -39.99 -28.51
CA LYS A 29 -18.51 -41.06 -28.54
C LYS A 29 -18.75 -42.07 -29.68
N ALA A 30 -20.00 -42.24 -30.11
CA ALA A 30 -20.39 -43.20 -31.15
C ALA A 30 -19.98 -42.78 -32.59
N ASN A 31 -19.64 -41.49 -32.80
CA ASN A 31 -19.28 -40.94 -34.10
C ASN A 31 -17.96 -40.16 -34.02
N VAL A 32 -17.00 -40.46 -34.88
CA VAL A 32 -15.64 -39.88 -34.86
C VAL A 32 -15.67 -38.34 -35.01
N GLN A 33 -16.51 -37.82 -35.90
CA GLN A 33 -16.61 -36.36 -36.11
C GLN A 33 -17.28 -35.65 -34.92
N GLU A 34 -18.32 -36.22 -34.35
CA GLU A 34 -19.00 -35.66 -33.16
C GLU A 34 -18.09 -35.78 -31.93
N LYS A 35 -17.33 -36.86 -31.81
CA LYS A 35 -16.30 -37.01 -30.77
C LYS A 35 -15.27 -35.89 -30.83
N GLN A 36 -14.73 -35.57 -32.02
CA GLN A 36 -13.76 -34.50 -32.20
C GLN A 36 -14.34 -33.13 -31.83
N LYS A 37 -15.53 -32.81 -32.32
CA LYS A 37 -16.22 -31.54 -31.97
C LYS A 37 -16.46 -31.41 -30.47
N MET A 38 -16.82 -32.52 -29.81
CA MET A 38 -17.09 -32.48 -28.36
C MET A 38 -15.77 -32.28 -27.55
N VAL A 39 -14.68 -32.90 -27.99
CA VAL A 39 -13.33 -32.65 -27.42
C VAL A 39 -12.96 -31.17 -27.51
N GLU A 40 -13.07 -30.59 -28.70
CA GLU A 40 -12.77 -29.16 -28.94
C GLU A 40 -13.66 -28.26 -28.08
N ARG A 41 -14.95 -28.59 -27.93
CA ARG A 41 -15.91 -27.84 -27.08
C ARG A 41 -15.48 -27.91 -25.61
N ILE A 42 -15.12 -29.09 -25.09
CA ILE A 42 -14.70 -29.24 -23.68
C ILE A 42 -13.38 -28.50 -23.44
N GLU A 43 -12.41 -28.61 -24.34
CA GLU A 43 -11.14 -27.89 -24.21
C GLU A 43 -11.35 -26.36 -24.25
N GLY A 44 -12.26 -25.85 -25.08
CA GLY A 44 -12.65 -24.46 -25.12
C GLY A 44 -13.33 -23.98 -23.82
N ILE A 45 -14.17 -24.82 -23.20
CA ILE A 45 -14.79 -24.54 -21.89
C ILE A 45 -13.73 -24.48 -20.80
N LEU A 46 -12.79 -25.44 -20.77
CA LEU A 46 -11.67 -25.44 -19.80
C LEU A 46 -10.84 -24.16 -19.89
N GLU A 47 -10.57 -23.68 -21.09
CA GLU A 47 -9.86 -22.42 -21.30
C GLU A 47 -10.68 -21.20 -20.82
N THR A 48 -11.99 -21.18 -21.10
CA THR A 48 -12.89 -20.11 -20.63
C THR A 48 -12.93 -20.06 -19.10
N ILE A 49 -13.08 -21.21 -18.43
CA ILE A 49 -13.05 -21.32 -16.97
C ILE A 49 -11.77 -20.72 -16.40
N ARG A 50 -10.62 -21.02 -17.04
CA ARG A 50 -9.32 -20.49 -16.63
C ARG A 50 -9.25 -18.96 -16.75
N ILE A 51 -9.63 -18.43 -17.92
CA ILE A 51 -9.59 -16.98 -18.20
C ILE A 51 -10.49 -16.21 -17.23
N GLU A 52 -11.70 -16.72 -16.96
CA GLU A 52 -12.61 -16.09 -15.99
C GLU A 52 -12.04 -16.09 -14.56
N ALA A 53 -11.43 -17.19 -14.15
CA ALA A 53 -10.80 -17.27 -12.83
C ALA A 53 -9.63 -16.29 -12.71
N ASP A 54 -8.73 -16.28 -13.69
CA ASP A 54 -7.58 -15.36 -13.75
C ASP A 54 -8.03 -13.88 -13.70
N ALA A 55 -9.09 -13.51 -14.45
CA ALA A 55 -9.61 -12.16 -14.46
C ALA A 55 -10.15 -11.70 -13.10
N LEU A 56 -10.87 -12.58 -12.38
CA LEU A 56 -11.37 -12.27 -11.04
C LEU A 56 -10.24 -12.20 -10.00
N GLU A 57 -9.23 -13.07 -10.12
CA GLU A 57 -8.04 -13.00 -9.26
C GLU A 57 -7.34 -11.64 -9.38
N ILE A 58 -7.18 -11.13 -10.60
CA ILE A 58 -6.58 -9.81 -10.83
C ILE A 58 -7.44 -8.69 -10.21
N ILE A 59 -8.76 -8.74 -10.36
CA ILE A 59 -9.67 -7.75 -9.74
C ILE A 59 -9.52 -7.74 -8.22
N ALA A 60 -9.47 -8.92 -7.58
CA ALA A 60 -9.29 -9.01 -6.13
C ALA A 60 -7.93 -8.46 -5.68
N LEU A 61 -6.87 -8.71 -6.44
CA LEU A 61 -5.53 -8.15 -6.15
C LEU A 61 -5.51 -6.63 -6.30
N GLN A 62 -6.17 -6.07 -7.32
CA GLN A 62 -6.31 -4.61 -7.47
C GLN A 62 -7.05 -4.00 -6.28
N LYS A 63 -8.16 -4.61 -5.86
CA LYS A 63 -8.91 -4.14 -4.69
C LYS A 63 -8.15 -4.29 -3.37
N ASN A 64 -7.31 -5.32 -3.23
CA ASN A 64 -6.40 -5.43 -2.10
C ASN A 64 -5.35 -4.30 -2.10
N GLU A 65 -4.80 -3.97 -3.25
CA GLU A 65 -3.83 -2.88 -3.36
C GLU A 65 -4.48 -1.51 -3.04
N GLU A 66 -5.69 -1.23 -3.57
CA GLU A 66 -6.45 -0.03 -3.21
C GLU A 66 -6.66 0.06 -1.68
N TYR A 67 -7.00 -1.05 -1.04
CA TYR A 67 -7.14 -1.10 0.41
C TYR A 67 -5.82 -0.84 1.15
N ASN A 68 -4.73 -1.46 0.73
CA ASN A 68 -3.43 -1.27 1.36
C ASN A 68 -2.94 0.18 1.24
N GLN A 69 -3.19 0.84 0.10
CA GLN A 69 -2.91 2.27 -0.11
C GLN A 69 -3.76 3.14 0.83
N ALA A 70 -5.06 2.86 0.96
CA ALA A 70 -5.93 3.58 1.87
C ALA A 70 -5.49 3.44 3.33
N VAL A 71 -5.06 2.25 3.76
CA VAL A 71 -4.49 2.02 5.11
C VAL A 71 -3.20 2.84 5.31
N GLU A 72 -2.35 2.94 4.29
CA GLU A 72 -1.15 3.78 4.34
C GLU A 72 -1.52 5.26 4.50
N GLU A 73 -2.50 5.77 3.76
CA GLU A 73 -2.98 7.16 3.88
C GLU A 73 -3.52 7.46 5.29
N VAL A 74 -4.31 6.54 5.86
CA VAL A 74 -4.77 6.63 7.26
C VAL A 74 -3.59 6.70 8.22
N ALA A 75 -2.59 5.83 8.06
CA ALA A 75 -1.42 5.80 8.94
C ALA A 75 -0.58 7.09 8.84
N GLN A 76 -0.39 7.63 7.63
CA GLN A 76 0.32 8.90 7.41
C GLN A 76 -0.44 10.08 8.04
N MET A 77 -1.77 10.13 7.89
CA MET A 77 -2.59 11.18 8.49
C MET A 77 -2.62 11.07 10.02
N ALA A 78 -2.70 9.86 10.58
CA ALA A 78 -2.61 9.64 12.02
C ALA A 78 -1.27 10.14 12.59
N ALA A 79 -0.15 9.81 11.94
CA ALA A 79 1.17 10.32 12.34
C ALA A 79 1.26 11.85 12.27
N LYS A 80 0.62 12.48 11.28
CA LYS A 80 0.51 13.96 11.20
C LYS A 80 -0.29 14.52 12.37
N VAL A 81 -1.42 13.91 12.73
CA VAL A 81 -2.25 14.31 13.88
C VAL A 81 -1.46 14.21 15.17
N ASP A 82 -0.72 13.13 15.41
CA ASP A 82 0.12 12.94 16.60
C ASP A 82 1.22 14.02 16.69
N GLY A 83 1.88 14.30 15.56
CA GLY A 83 2.89 15.35 15.46
C GLY A 83 2.32 16.76 15.73
N LEU A 84 1.12 17.05 15.23
CA LEU A 84 0.42 18.32 15.50
C LEU A 84 -0.05 18.41 16.96
N GLN A 85 -0.54 17.31 17.54
CA GLN A 85 -0.94 17.26 18.95
C GLN A 85 0.22 17.67 19.86
N SER A 86 1.40 17.09 19.64
CA SER A 86 2.61 17.43 20.41
C SER A 86 3.02 18.90 20.25
N LYS A 87 2.89 19.46 19.04
CA LYS A 87 3.19 20.89 18.79
C LYS A 87 2.18 21.82 19.47
N VAL A 88 0.90 21.44 19.47
CA VAL A 88 -0.16 22.23 20.16
C VAL A 88 0.09 22.26 21.65
N GLU A 89 0.42 21.13 22.28
CA GLU A 89 0.73 21.04 23.70
C GLU A 89 1.92 21.92 24.08
N LEU A 90 2.99 21.87 23.30
CA LEU A 90 4.16 22.73 23.51
C LEU A 90 3.80 24.23 23.35
N ALA A 91 3.13 24.58 22.27
CA ALA A 91 2.75 25.97 21.98
C ALA A 91 1.78 26.55 23.04
N ALA A 92 0.85 25.70 23.53
CA ALA A 92 -0.06 26.12 24.63
C ALA A 92 0.70 26.38 25.92
N THR A 93 1.68 25.55 26.26
CA THR A 93 2.54 25.75 27.43
C THR A 93 3.35 27.05 27.31
N GLU A 94 3.99 27.28 26.17
CA GLU A 94 4.77 28.49 25.89
C GLU A 94 3.88 29.75 25.92
N ALA A 95 2.65 29.68 25.40
CA ALA A 95 1.69 30.80 25.45
C ALA A 95 1.26 31.12 26.88
N GLU A 96 1.01 30.11 27.71
CA GLU A 96 0.64 30.33 29.11
C GLU A 96 1.82 30.90 29.94
N GLU A 97 3.04 30.39 29.72
CA GLU A 97 4.25 30.93 30.33
C GLU A 97 4.45 32.42 29.96
N ALA A 98 4.31 32.75 28.66
CA ALA A 98 4.41 34.13 28.19
C ALA A 98 3.33 35.05 28.83
N LYS A 99 2.12 34.56 28.98
CA LYS A 99 1.01 35.25 29.64
C LYS A 99 1.30 35.48 31.15
N ILE A 100 1.84 34.50 31.85
CA ILE A 100 2.23 34.64 33.26
C ILE A 100 3.35 35.66 33.40
N GLN A 101 4.37 35.64 32.56
CA GLN A 101 5.44 36.65 32.56
C GLN A 101 4.90 38.05 32.31
N LEU A 102 4.01 38.22 31.34
CA LEU A 102 3.37 39.49 31.07
C LEU A 102 2.55 39.98 32.30
N ALA A 103 1.75 39.08 32.89
CA ALA A 103 0.95 39.42 34.08
C ALA A 103 1.83 39.87 35.29
N GLN A 104 2.98 39.23 35.50
CA GLN A 104 3.96 39.59 36.53
C GLN A 104 4.53 40.99 36.30
N ILE A 105 4.87 41.34 35.06
CA ILE A 105 5.41 42.63 34.68
C ILE A 105 4.36 43.72 34.88
N VAL A 106 3.16 43.51 34.36
CA VAL A 106 2.03 44.45 34.50
C VAL A 106 1.70 44.66 35.99
N GLY A 107 1.64 43.57 36.78
CA GLY A 107 1.38 43.63 38.21
C GLY A 107 2.49 44.38 38.99
N LYS A 108 3.76 44.28 38.56
CA LYS A 108 4.87 45.04 39.13
C LYS A 108 4.77 46.51 38.79
N MET A 109 4.53 46.85 37.54
CA MET A 109 4.33 48.22 37.06
C MET A 109 3.18 48.91 37.81
N TYR A 110 2.05 48.22 38.02
CA TYR A 110 0.91 48.76 38.76
C TYR A 110 1.24 49.03 40.22
N ARG A 111 1.98 48.17 40.89
CA ARG A 111 2.41 48.36 42.29
C ARG A 111 3.42 49.52 42.44
N ASP A 112 4.35 49.62 41.51
CA ASP A 112 5.36 50.69 41.51
C ASP A 112 4.73 52.08 41.24
N GLN A 113 3.70 52.16 40.39
CA GLN A 113 2.90 53.37 40.19
C GLN A 113 2.03 53.74 41.41
N ALA A 114 1.48 52.74 42.13
CA ALA A 114 0.65 52.93 43.29
C ALA A 114 1.47 53.35 44.51
N SER A 115 2.76 53.08 44.58
CA SER A 115 3.66 53.46 45.69
C SER A 115 4.14 54.91 45.62
N GLY A 116 3.66 55.71 44.69
CA GLY A 116 3.60 57.19 44.72
C GLY A 116 4.87 57.96 44.36
N ASN A 117 4.67 58.88 43.47
CA ASN A 117 5.32 60.24 43.50
C ASN A 117 6.82 60.39 43.20
N THR A 118 7.54 59.37 42.68
CA THR A 118 8.95 59.57 42.27
C THR A 118 9.09 60.56 41.10
N SER A 119 8.09 60.69 40.26
CA SER A 119 8.13 61.58 39.09
C SER A 119 7.91 63.09 39.45
N LEU A 120 7.15 63.37 40.51
CA LEU A 120 6.91 64.74 40.93
C LEU A 120 8.04 65.26 41.81
N GLU A 121 8.64 64.46 42.67
CA GLU A 121 9.80 64.87 43.50
C GLU A 121 11.02 65.26 42.66
N LEU A 122 11.23 64.51 41.50
CA LEU A 122 12.29 64.84 40.58
C LEU A 122 12.10 66.11 39.77
N PHE A 123 10.84 66.53 39.51
CA PHE A 123 10.55 67.77 38.81
C PHE A 123 10.80 68.99 39.72
N PHE A 124 10.70 68.84 41.06
CA PHE A 124 10.88 69.87 41.99
C PHE A 124 12.29 70.02 42.62
N ASN A 125 13.22 69.10 42.26
CA ASN A 125 14.58 69.14 42.81
C ASN A 125 15.62 69.10 41.63
N PRO A 126 16.00 70.26 41.05
CA PRO A 126 16.79 70.36 39.82
C PRO A 126 18.28 70.06 40.01
N GLY A 127 18.69 69.22 40.96
CA GLY A 127 20.08 69.05 41.35
C GLY A 127 20.93 68.14 40.43
N ASN A 128 20.35 67.25 39.59
CA ASN A 128 21.12 66.34 38.75
C ASN A 128 20.44 66.05 37.40
N ALA A 129 20.77 66.81 36.38
CA ALA A 129 20.28 66.58 35.02
C ALA A 129 20.70 65.19 34.48
N GLU A 130 21.86 64.68 34.92
CA GLU A 130 22.35 63.34 34.56
C GLU A 130 21.49 62.20 35.13
N ASP A 131 21.03 62.31 36.41
CA ASP A 131 20.16 61.32 37.00
C ASP A 131 18.76 61.34 36.37
N LEU A 132 18.27 62.49 35.94
CA LEU A 132 17.00 62.61 35.21
C LEU A 132 17.08 61.94 33.84
N LEU A 133 18.16 62.19 33.09
CA LEU A 133 18.40 61.55 31.79
C LEU A 133 18.58 60.06 31.93
N TYR A 134 19.28 59.57 32.95
CA TYR A 134 19.42 58.15 33.24
C TYR A 134 18.06 57.51 33.56
N GLN A 135 17.24 58.11 34.37
CA GLN A 135 15.91 57.59 34.70
C GLN A 135 14.95 57.58 33.51
N LEU A 136 14.95 58.65 32.68
CA LEU A 136 14.18 58.72 31.45
C LEU A 136 14.61 57.62 30.47
N THR A 137 15.92 57.40 30.33
CA THR A 137 16.48 56.31 29.48
C THR A 137 16.07 54.93 30.00
N MET A 138 16.09 54.73 31.35
CA MET A 138 15.66 53.47 31.95
C MET A 138 14.16 53.27 31.81
N GLN A 139 13.33 54.30 31.89
CA GLN A 139 11.89 54.19 31.63
C GLN A 139 11.60 53.85 30.17
N ASP A 140 12.30 54.45 29.24
CA ASP A 140 12.16 54.16 27.82
C ASP A 140 12.58 52.70 27.50
N MET A 141 13.72 52.25 28.04
CA MET A 141 14.16 50.85 27.94
C MET A 141 13.16 49.87 28.56
N LEU A 142 12.54 50.20 29.71
CA LEU A 142 11.52 49.39 30.34
C LEU A 142 10.25 49.32 29.49
N ALA A 143 9.83 50.42 28.89
CA ALA A 143 8.67 50.52 28.03
C ALA A 143 8.89 49.66 26.74
N GLN A 144 10.06 49.77 26.11
CA GLN A 144 10.43 48.97 24.95
C GLN A 144 10.47 47.49 25.28
N ARG A 145 11.08 47.10 26.41
CA ARG A 145 11.15 45.71 26.86
C ARG A 145 9.76 45.14 27.17
N THR A 146 8.89 45.91 27.81
CA THR A 146 7.51 45.51 28.12
C THR A 146 6.70 45.34 26.83
N GLY A 147 6.86 46.26 25.86
CA GLY A 147 6.25 46.17 24.54
C GLY A 147 6.68 44.90 23.78
N ALA A 148 7.97 44.58 23.82
CA ALA A 148 8.49 43.35 23.19
C ALA A 148 7.92 42.09 23.87
N ILE A 149 7.82 42.03 25.19
CA ILE A 149 7.24 40.90 25.92
C ILE A 149 5.74 40.75 25.63
N TYR A 150 5.02 41.88 25.58
CA TYR A 150 3.60 41.87 25.19
C TYR A 150 3.41 41.31 23.77
N GLN A 151 4.20 41.80 22.83
CA GLN A 151 4.14 41.27 21.43
C GLN A 151 4.49 39.78 21.36
N ALA A 152 5.53 39.34 22.05
CA ALA A 152 5.89 37.94 22.13
C ALA A 152 4.78 37.05 22.71
N ALA A 153 4.05 37.57 23.74
CA ALA A 153 2.92 36.81 24.29
C ALA A 153 1.74 36.70 23.31
N ILE A 154 1.45 37.75 22.56
CA ILE A 154 0.42 37.71 21.50
C ILE A 154 0.84 36.74 20.38
N ASP A 155 2.10 36.79 19.96
CA ASP A 155 2.61 35.93 18.91
C ASP A 155 2.52 34.44 19.32
N LYS A 156 2.90 34.13 20.57
CA LYS A 156 2.77 32.76 21.12
C LYS A 156 1.31 32.30 21.21
N GLN A 157 0.41 33.16 21.65
CA GLN A 157 -1.02 32.84 21.69
C GLN A 157 -1.61 32.64 20.30
N THR A 158 -1.22 33.44 19.32
CA THR A 158 -1.66 33.32 17.93
C THR A 158 -1.14 32.04 17.32
N GLN A 159 0.13 31.68 17.56
CA GLN A 159 0.74 30.43 17.11
C GLN A 159 0.01 29.22 17.71
N ALA A 160 -0.25 29.21 19.01
CA ALA A 160 -0.97 28.13 19.67
C ALA A 160 -2.39 27.94 19.09
N LYS A 161 -3.10 29.07 18.84
CA LYS A 161 -4.43 29.01 18.21
C LYS A 161 -4.37 28.46 16.79
N SER A 162 -3.44 28.90 15.96
CA SER A 162 -3.28 28.43 14.58
C SER A 162 -2.96 26.94 14.52
N LEU A 163 -2.08 26.45 15.41
CA LEU A 163 -1.77 25.03 15.51
C LEU A 163 -2.97 24.19 15.97
N ALA A 164 -3.80 24.73 16.90
CA ALA A 164 -5.01 24.05 17.33
C ALA A 164 -6.06 23.93 16.21
N GLU A 165 -6.20 24.98 15.38
CA GLU A 165 -7.07 24.95 14.20
C GLU A 165 -6.55 23.95 13.16
N GLU A 166 -5.23 23.90 12.90
CA GLU A 166 -4.62 22.91 12.01
C GLU A 166 -4.83 21.48 12.52
N LEU A 167 -4.66 21.24 13.82
CA LEU A 167 -4.93 19.94 14.45
C LEU A 167 -6.39 19.52 14.29
N SER A 168 -7.34 20.45 14.48
CA SER A 168 -8.78 20.17 14.28
C SER A 168 -9.05 19.72 12.85
N SER A 169 -8.54 20.46 11.86
CA SER A 169 -8.70 20.13 10.45
C SER A 169 -8.02 18.79 10.09
N ALA A 170 -6.86 18.50 10.67
CA ALA A 170 -6.17 17.23 10.46
C ALA A 170 -6.95 16.05 11.07
N LYS A 171 -7.59 16.21 12.23
CA LYS A 171 -8.47 15.19 12.83
C LYS A 171 -9.72 14.93 11.99
N GLU A 172 -10.35 15.96 11.44
CA GLU A 172 -11.47 15.81 10.52
C GLU A 172 -11.06 15.07 9.24
N ALA A 173 -9.88 15.40 8.67
CA ALA A 173 -9.34 14.71 7.53
C ALA A 173 -9.05 13.23 7.85
N LEU A 174 -8.47 12.92 9.01
CA LEU A 174 -8.23 11.54 9.45
C LEU A 174 -9.53 10.72 9.50
N GLN A 175 -10.59 11.26 10.07
CA GLN A 175 -11.91 10.60 10.09
C GLN A 175 -12.45 10.34 8.67
N GLY A 176 -12.19 11.26 7.73
CA GLY A 176 -12.54 11.08 6.32
C GLY A 176 -11.77 9.92 5.67
N PHE A 177 -10.47 9.84 5.91
CA PHE A 177 -9.63 8.73 5.40
C PHE A 177 -10.01 7.39 6.02
N GLU A 178 -10.32 7.33 7.33
CA GLU A 178 -10.78 6.13 8.01
C GLU A 178 -12.09 5.61 7.42
N ALA A 179 -13.06 6.50 7.18
CA ALA A 179 -14.34 6.12 6.58
C ALA A 179 -14.20 5.62 5.14
N GLU A 180 -13.32 6.23 4.33
CA GLU A 180 -13.08 5.78 2.96
C GLU A 180 -12.32 4.44 2.96
N ALA A 181 -11.35 4.24 3.86
CA ALA A 181 -10.63 2.97 4.01
C ALA A 181 -11.59 1.83 4.41
N GLU A 182 -12.56 2.07 5.28
CA GLU A 182 -13.59 1.09 5.65
C GLU A 182 -14.46 0.69 4.44
N LYS A 183 -14.86 1.65 3.62
CA LYS A 183 -15.61 1.40 2.40
C LYS A 183 -14.78 0.58 1.38
N ILE A 184 -13.52 0.96 1.14
CA ILE A 184 -12.61 0.24 0.25
C ILE A 184 -12.39 -1.18 0.77
N PHE A 185 -12.24 -1.37 2.09
CA PHE A 185 -12.14 -2.70 2.70
C PHE A 185 -13.37 -3.57 2.40
N ALA A 186 -14.57 -3.02 2.51
CA ALA A 186 -15.79 -3.76 2.21
C ALA A 186 -15.84 -4.20 0.73
N GLU A 187 -15.43 -3.33 -0.20
CA GLU A 187 -15.34 -3.65 -1.63
C GLU A 187 -14.27 -4.74 -1.90
N ALA A 188 -13.08 -4.59 -1.31
CA ALA A 188 -12.00 -5.55 -1.44
C ALA A 188 -12.37 -6.93 -0.87
N LYS A 189 -13.07 -6.94 0.27
CA LYS A 189 -13.60 -8.17 0.88
C LYS A 189 -14.65 -8.84 -0.02
N ALA A 190 -15.55 -8.08 -0.61
CA ALA A 190 -16.54 -8.62 -1.54
C ALA A 190 -15.88 -9.23 -2.79
N ALA A 191 -14.86 -8.58 -3.34
CA ALA A 191 -14.06 -9.10 -4.44
C ALA A 191 -13.31 -10.40 -4.04
N ALA A 192 -12.72 -10.44 -2.85
CA ALA A 192 -12.06 -11.62 -2.31
C ALA A 192 -13.03 -12.80 -2.15
N ASP A 193 -14.20 -12.57 -1.57
CA ASP A 193 -15.24 -13.59 -1.38
C ASP A 193 -15.74 -14.12 -2.74
N ALA A 194 -15.88 -13.25 -3.76
CA ALA A 194 -16.26 -13.64 -5.11
C ALA A 194 -15.18 -14.53 -5.77
N VAL A 195 -13.90 -14.22 -5.60
CA VAL A 195 -12.80 -15.06 -6.09
C VAL A 195 -12.82 -16.43 -5.43
N ILE A 196 -12.98 -16.51 -4.10
CA ILE A 196 -13.04 -17.79 -3.38
C ILE A 196 -14.18 -18.66 -3.92
N ALA A 197 -15.37 -18.07 -4.10
CA ALA A 197 -16.53 -18.79 -4.63
C ALA A 197 -16.30 -19.25 -6.08
N LYS A 198 -15.76 -18.39 -6.94
CA LYS A 198 -15.52 -18.71 -8.34
C LYS A 198 -14.42 -19.75 -8.53
N VAL A 199 -13.32 -19.66 -7.78
CA VAL A 199 -12.23 -20.65 -7.86
C VAL A 199 -12.74 -22.03 -7.47
N LYS A 200 -13.50 -22.14 -6.37
CA LYS A 200 -14.12 -23.39 -5.92
C LYS A 200 -15.05 -23.98 -6.97
N GLU A 201 -15.90 -23.16 -7.57
CA GLU A 201 -16.80 -23.59 -8.65
C GLU A 201 -16.01 -24.00 -9.91
N SER A 202 -15.02 -23.21 -10.28
CA SER A 202 -14.15 -23.49 -11.44
C SER A 202 -13.39 -24.83 -11.28
N GLU A 203 -12.87 -25.12 -10.08
CA GLU A 203 -12.20 -26.39 -9.80
C GLU A 203 -13.16 -27.58 -9.93
N ARG A 204 -14.40 -27.45 -9.43
CA ARG A 204 -15.43 -28.47 -9.59
C ARG A 204 -15.80 -28.70 -11.05
N GLN A 205 -16.00 -27.64 -11.81
CA GLN A 205 -16.34 -27.72 -13.24
C GLN A 205 -15.17 -28.30 -14.05
N ARG A 206 -13.94 -27.87 -13.75
CA ARG A 206 -12.72 -28.40 -14.37
C ARG A 206 -12.62 -29.92 -14.14
N ALA A 207 -12.80 -30.40 -12.92
CA ALA A 207 -12.77 -31.83 -12.62
C ALA A 207 -13.83 -32.61 -13.42
N ASN A 208 -15.05 -32.09 -13.52
CA ASN A 208 -16.12 -32.70 -14.31
C ASN A 208 -15.78 -32.76 -15.81
N MET A 209 -15.27 -31.66 -16.37
CA MET A 209 -14.85 -31.60 -17.79
C MET A 209 -13.68 -32.54 -18.09
N MET A 210 -12.71 -32.69 -17.17
CA MET A 210 -11.63 -33.63 -17.28
C MET A 210 -12.13 -35.07 -17.34
N SER A 211 -13.06 -35.46 -16.48
CA SER A 211 -13.65 -36.77 -16.47
C SER A 211 -14.43 -37.08 -17.79
N GLN A 212 -15.18 -36.10 -18.29
CA GLN A 212 -15.88 -36.23 -19.59
C GLN A 212 -14.89 -36.37 -20.76
N LEU A 213 -13.79 -35.58 -20.73
CA LEU A 213 -12.74 -35.66 -21.75
C LEU A 213 -12.04 -37.02 -21.76
N ALA A 214 -11.73 -37.55 -20.57
CA ALA A 214 -11.18 -38.91 -20.41
C ALA A 214 -12.11 -39.96 -20.99
N THR A 215 -13.42 -39.87 -20.68
CA THR A 215 -14.44 -40.76 -21.23
C THR A 215 -14.51 -40.72 -22.76
N LEU A 216 -14.45 -39.54 -23.35
CA LEU A 216 -14.44 -39.36 -24.81
C LEU A 216 -13.20 -39.95 -25.47
N LYS A 217 -12.05 -39.76 -24.88
CA LYS A 217 -10.76 -40.17 -25.41
C LYS A 217 -10.39 -41.63 -25.08
N ASP A 218 -11.20 -42.30 -24.27
CA ASP A 218 -10.93 -43.63 -23.72
C ASP A 218 -9.62 -43.68 -22.91
N THR A 219 -9.39 -42.62 -22.12
CA THR A 219 -8.23 -42.47 -21.26
C THR A 219 -8.64 -42.45 -19.79
N ALA A 220 -7.68 -42.48 -18.88
CA ALA A 220 -7.96 -42.26 -17.44
C ALA A 220 -7.97 -40.79 -17.12
N ASP A 221 -8.74 -40.38 -16.09
CA ASP A 221 -8.88 -38.98 -15.65
C ASP A 221 -7.55 -38.35 -15.28
N ASP A 222 -6.63 -39.10 -14.69
CA ASP A 222 -5.29 -38.65 -14.33
C ASP A 222 -4.41 -38.36 -15.53
N VAL A 223 -4.54 -39.18 -16.61
CA VAL A 223 -3.82 -38.97 -17.87
C VAL A 223 -4.26 -37.66 -18.54
N GLU A 224 -5.56 -37.38 -18.59
CA GLU A 224 -6.06 -36.13 -19.16
C GLU A 224 -5.67 -34.91 -18.29
N ARG A 225 -5.66 -35.07 -16.97
CA ARG A 225 -5.15 -34.04 -16.07
C ARG A 225 -3.69 -33.72 -16.36
N GLN A 226 -2.82 -34.70 -16.39
CA GLN A 226 -1.40 -34.53 -16.69
C GLN A 226 -1.19 -33.89 -18.06
N ARG A 227 -1.99 -34.29 -19.08
CA ARG A 227 -1.91 -33.68 -20.42
C ARG A 227 -2.26 -32.20 -20.39
N ILE A 228 -3.34 -31.79 -19.72
CA ILE A 228 -3.75 -30.41 -19.63
C ILE A 228 -2.72 -29.58 -18.82
N GLU A 229 -2.23 -30.12 -17.71
CA GLU A 229 -1.14 -29.50 -16.93
C GLU A 229 0.14 -29.34 -17.76
N GLY A 230 0.46 -30.33 -18.61
CA GLY A 230 1.57 -30.24 -19.55
C GLY A 230 1.39 -29.12 -20.58
N LEU A 231 0.20 -28.99 -21.17
CA LEU A 231 -0.12 -27.93 -22.13
C LEU A 231 -0.07 -26.55 -21.45
N GLU A 232 -0.53 -26.44 -20.22
CA GLU A 232 -0.42 -25.22 -19.45
C GLU A 232 1.04 -24.87 -19.11
N ALA A 233 1.87 -25.89 -18.82
CA ALA A 233 3.30 -25.71 -18.60
C ALA A 233 4.02 -25.24 -19.88
N GLU A 234 3.70 -25.86 -21.03
CA GLU A 234 4.25 -25.46 -22.33
C GLU A 234 3.83 -24.02 -22.70
N ARG A 235 2.56 -23.68 -22.49
CA ARG A 235 2.06 -22.28 -22.65
C ARG A 235 2.86 -21.32 -21.77
N ARG A 236 3.09 -21.65 -20.50
CA ARG A 236 3.93 -20.83 -19.61
C ARG A 236 5.34 -20.65 -20.15
N GLN A 237 5.98 -21.71 -20.63
CA GLN A 237 7.31 -21.62 -21.27
C GLN A 237 7.32 -20.75 -22.52
N ASN A 238 6.25 -20.76 -23.31
CA ASN A 238 6.13 -19.89 -24.48
C ASN A 238 5.93 -18.41 -24.06
N LEU A 239 5.25 -18.15 -22.94
CA LEU A 239 5.13 -16.81 -22.37
C LEU A 239 6.48 -16.29 -21.81
N VAL A 240 7.38 -17.17 -21.36
CA VAL A 240 8.77 -16.76 -20.98
C VAL A 240 9.48 -16.05 -22.15
N LYS A 241 9.26 -16.54 -23.38
CA LYS A 241 9.81 -15.91 -24.60
C LYS A 241 9.22 -14.52 -24.88
N SER A 242 8.10 -14.20 -24.24
CA SER A 242 7.40 -12.91 -24.30
C SER A 242 7.68 -12.05 -23.08
N ALA A 243 8.66 -12.42 -22.23
CA ALA A 243 9.07 -11.60 -21.10
C ALA A 243 9.44 -10.20 -21.60
N PRO A 244 8.97 -9.15 -20.90
CA PRO A 244 9.25 -7.80 -21.36
C PRO A 244 10.75 -7.52 -21.30
N THR A 245 11.24 -6.80 -22.30
CA THR A 245 12.57 -6.22 -22.30
C THR A 245 12.47 -4.71 -22.08
N ALA A 246 13.35 -4.15 -21.28
CA ALA A 246 13.39 -2.72 -21.00
C ALA A 246 14.83 -2.20 -21.04
N PRO A 247 15.04 -0.93 -21.34
CA PRO A 247 16.39 -0.33 -21.26
C PRO A 247 16.83 -0.23 -19.80
N GLU A 248 18.14 -0.32 -19.58
CA GLU A 248 18.74 0.01 -18.29
C GLU A 248 18.52 1.50 -17.98
N LEU A 249 18.02 1.80 -16.79
CA LEU A 249 17.74 3.17 -16.35
C LEU A 249 18.98 3.81 -15.70
N TYR A 250 19.74 3.00 -14.97
CA TYR A 250 20.95 3.37 -14.23
C TYR A 250 21.66 2.09 -13.77
N SER A 251 22.93 2.19 -13.42
CA SER A 251 23.65 1.03 -12.86
C SER A 251 23.17 0.73 -11.45
N VAL A 252 22.83 -0.54 -11.21
CA VAL A 252 22.42 -1.05 -9.90
C VAL A 252 23.51 -1.99 -9.41
N ALA A 253 23.86 -1.89 -8.12
CA ALA A 253 24.84 -2.78 -7.51
C ALA A 253 24.36 -4.23 -7.49
N GLU A 254 25.30 -5.16 -7.38
CA GLU A 254 24.98 -6.57 -7.14
C GLU A 254 24.24 -6.76 -5.81
N PRO A 255 23.37 -7.77 -5.71
CA PRO A 255 22.63 -8.01 -4.49
C PRO A 255 23.54 -8.44 -3.33
N ASP A 256 23.22 -7.98 -2.13
CA ASP A 256 23.76 -8.58 -0.90
C ASP A 256 23.11 -9.94 -0.67
N TRP A 257 23.83 -10.99 -1.06
CA TRP A 257 23.33 -12.35 -1.01
C TRP A 257 22.95 -12.83 0.40
N SER A 258 23.59 -12.30 1.44
CA SER A 258 23.23 -12.61 2.82
C SER A 258 21.82 -12.13 3.15
N LYS A 259 21.48 -10.91 2.74
CA LYS A 259 20.13 -10.35 2.92
C LYS A 259 19.10 -11.03 2.03
N VAL A 260 19.48 -11.36 0.80
CA VAL A 260 18.62 -12.12 -0.13
C VAL A 260 18.21 -13.44 0.50
N GLU A 261 19.17 -14.25 0.95
CA GLU A 261 18.85 -15.57 1.52
C GLU A 261 18.13 -15.46 2.86
N ALA A 262 18.39 -14.43 3.67
CA ALA A 262 17.63 -14.18 4.90
C ALA A 262 16.15 -13.85 4.59
N ALA A 263 15.88 -13.00 3.59
CA ALA A 263 14.52 -12.67 3.18
C ALA A 263 13.79 -13.89 2.61
N ILE A 264 14.44 -14.65 1.73
CA ILE A 264 13.86 -15.85 1.13
C ILE A 264 13.64 -16.94 2.19
N SER A 265 14.55 -17.11 3.14
CA SER A 265 14.37 -18.07 4.26
C SER A 265 13.14 -17.74 5.07
N PHE A 266 12.95 -16.47 5.46
CA PHE A 266 11.74 -16.02 6.15
C PHE A 266 10.48 -16.33 5.33
N ALA A 267 10.47 -16.00 4.04
CA ALA A 267 9.31 -16.22 3.18
C ALA A 267 9.00 -17.71 2.99
N ASN A 268 10.02 -18.58 2.91
CA ASN A 268 9.87 -20.03 2.81
C ASN A 268 9.22 -20.65 4.06
N GLU A 269 9.47 -20.10 5.24
CA GLU A 269 8.84 -20.55 6.49
C GLU A 269 7.32 -20.31 6.49
N GLN A 270 6.82 -19.42 5.63
CA GLN A 270 5.40 -19.08 5.51
C GLN A 270 4.66 -19.91 4.43
N LEU A 271 5.33 -20.82 3.76
CA LEU A 271 4.70 -21.66 2.72
C LEU A 271 3.51 -22.45 3.26
N GLY A 272 2.39 -22.41 2.53
CA GLY A 272 1.14 -23.05 2.92
C GLY A 272 0.23 -22.20 3.83
N GLU A 273 0.70 -21.08 4.35
CA GLU A 273 -0.11 -20.15 5.13
C GLU A 273 -1.12 -19.41 4.25
N ARG A 274 -2.26 -19.06 4.85
CA ARG A 274 -3.39 -18.50 4.11
C ARG A 274 -3.15 -17.08 3.64
N TYR A 275 -3.66 -16.78 2.45
CA TYR A 275 -3.85 -15.39 2.05
C TYR A 275 -5.02 -14.77 2.82
N VAL A 276 -4.82 -13.55 3.31
CA VAL A 276 -5.86 -12.70 3.91
C VAL A 276 -5.62 -11.28 3.44
N LEU A 277 -6.68 -10.58 3.06
CA LEU A 277 -6.67 -9.18 2.68
C LEU A 277 -6.00 -8.32 3.78
N GLY A 278 -4.99 -7.52 3.42
CA GLY A 278 -4.20 -6.73 4.37
C GLY A 278 -3.34 -7.57 5.32
N GLY A 279 -3.10 -8.85 5.02
CA GLY A 279 -2.33 -9.76 5.86
C GLY A 279 -0.83 -9.48 5.83
N SER A 280 -0.21 -9.25 7.02
CA SER A 280 1.23 -9.03 7.16
C SER A 280 1.86 -9.86 8.30
N GLY A 281 1.30 -11.06 8.54
CA GLY A 281 1.78 -12.03 9.51
C GLY A 281 1.10 -11.90 10.90
N PRO A 282 1.44 -12.80 11.85
CA PRO A 282 2.45 -13.87 11.67
C PRO A 282 1.95 -15.13 10.94
N ASN A 283 0.64 -15.35 10.76
CA ASN A 283 0.07 -16.61 10.24
C ASN A 283 -0.82 -16.39 9.00
N VAL A 284 -0.88 -15.16 8.51
CA VAL A 284 -1.69 -14.79 7.33
C VAL A 284 -0.97 -13.69 6.55
N TRP A 285 -1.07 -13.74 5.23
CA TRP A 285 -0.29 -12.90 4.35
C TRP A 285 -1.11 -12.39 3.17
N ASP A 286 -0.81 -11.18 2.69
CA ASP A 286 -1.05 -10.80 1.31
C ASP A 286 0.28 -10.64 0.56
N CYS A 287 0.22 -10.26 -0.72
CA CYS A 287 1.39 -10.21 -1.58
C CYS A 287 2.47 -9.22 -1.09
N SER A 288 2.08 -8.03 -0.71
CA SER A 288 2.99 -6.97 -0.22
C SER A 288 3.35 -7.15 1.25
N GLY A 289 2.49 -7.77 2.04
CA GLY A 289 2.76 -8.07 3.44
C GLY A 289 3.88 -9.10 3.62
N ILE A 290 3.87 -10.19 2.83
CA ILE A 290 4.92 -11.20 2.90
C ILE A 290 6.27 -10.64 2.41
N THR A 291 6.29 -9.87 1.31
CA THR A 291 7.53 -9.27 0.82
C THR A 291 8.09 -8.24 1.79
N MET A 292 7.24 -7.39 2.36
CA MET A 292 7.62 -6.41 3.38
C MET A 292 8.26 -7.08 4.61
N LYS A 293 7.65 -8.12 5.14
CA LYS A 293 8.17 -8.82 6.32
C LYS A 293 9.41 -9.63 6.04
N ALA A 294 9.50 -10.26 4.87
CA ALA A 294 10.70 -11.00 4.45
C ALA A 294 11.92 -10.08 4.39
N TYR A 295 11.80 -8.93 3.75
CA TYR A 295 12.91 -7.98 3.68
C TYR A 295 13.17 -7.26 5.01
N SER A 296 12.14 -6.99 5.81
CA SER A 296 12.30 -6.48 7.17
C SER A 296 13.11 -7.44 8.05
N ALA A 297 12.88 -8.76 7.94
CA ALA A 297 13.66 -9.78 8.65
C ALA A 297 15.13 -9.80 8.21
N ALA A 298 15.42 -9.42 6.97
CA ALA A 298 16.78 -9.23 6.45
C ALA A 298 17.38 -7.85 6.78
N GLY A 299 16.69 -7.00 7.55
CA GLY A 299 17.13 -5.64 7.87
C GLY A 299 17.08 -4.66 6.69
N VAL A 300 16.25 -4.92 5.69
CA VAL A 300 16.08 -4.09 4.50
C VAL A 300 14.69 -3.47 4.48
N TYR A 301 14.63 -2.13 4.43
CA TYR A 301 13.38 -1.41 4.23
C TYR A 301 13.06 -1.34 2.74
N ILE A 302 11.86 -1.79 2.38
CA ILE A 302 11.37 -1.81 0.99
C ILE A 302 10.12 -0.98 0.78
N GLY A 303 9.62 -0.29 1.79
CA GLY A 303 8.38 0.50 1.74
C GLY A 303 7.28 -0.04 2.63
N TRP A 304 6.11 0.56 2.48
CA TRP A 304 4.90 0.21 3.22
C TRP A 304 4.25 -1.08 2.72
N HIS A 305 3.15 -1.46 3.36
CA HIS A 305 2.33 -2.63 3.04
C HIS A 305 1.45 -2.38 1.80
N SER A 306 2.10 -2.11 0.66
CA SER A 306 1.50 -1.86 -0.66
C SER A 306 2.53 -2.23 -1.72
N ALA A 307 2.10 -2.92 -2.78
CA ALA A 307 2.98 -3.30 -3.89
C ALA A 307 3.49 -2.05 -4.63
N THR A 308 2.63 -1.05 -4.81
CA THR A 308 2.96 0.24 -5.41
C THR A 308 3.95 1.03 -4.55
N ALA A 309 3.75 1.08 -3.24
CA ALA A 309 4.68 1.77 -2.33
C ALA A 309 6.07 1.11 -2.34
N GLN A 310 6.15 -0.22 -2.34
CA GLN A 310 7.41 -0.95 -2.44
C GLN A 310 8.13 -0.66 -3.76
N TYR A 311 7.41 -0.64 -4.87
CA TYR A 311 7.95 -0.24 -6.17
C TYR A 311 8.50 1.19 -6.13
N ASN A 312 7.73 2.14 -5.61
CA ASN A 312 8.10 3.55 -5.56
C ASN A 312 9.34 3.81 -4.69
N VAL A 313 9.48 3.10 -3.57
CA VAL A 313 10.68 3.17 -2.71
C VAL A 313 11.92 2.71 -3.48
N LEU A 314 11.86 1.57 -4.15
CA LEU A 314 12.99 1.05 -4.92
C LEU A 314 13.29 1.90 -6.17
N ALA A 315 12.27 2.44 -6.83
CA ALA A 315 12.43 3.38 -7.93
C ALA A 315 13.14 4.66 -7.48
N SER A 316 12.71 5.25 -6.36
CA SER A 316 13.31 6.46 -5.78
C SER A 316 14.75 6.23 -5.31
N ALA A 317 15.04 5.03 -4.81
CA ALA A 317 16.38 4.62 -4.42
C ALA A 317 17.29 4.22 -5.60
N LYS A 318 16.80 4.30 -6.85
CA LYS A 318 17.50 3.86 -8.07
C LYS A 318 17.95 2.39 -8.00
N ARG A 319 17.02 1.52 -7.61
CA ARG A 319 17.23 0.06 -7.45
C ARG A 319 16.38 -0.78 -8.39
N LEU A 320 15.88 -0.17 -9.49
CA LEU A 320 15.18 -0.91 -10.53
C LEU A 320 16.15 -1.47 -11.56
N VAL A 321 15.96 -2.72 -11.91
CA VAL A 321 16.69 -3.42 -12.96
C VAL A 321 15.72 -3.85 -14.06
N PRO A 322 16.12 -3.88 -15.34
CA PRO A 322 15.29 -4.44 -16.39
C PRO A 322 14.92 -5.89 -16.06
N PHE A 323 13.71 -6.32 -16.43
CA PHE A 323 13.24 -7.67 -16.08
C PHE A 323 14.12 -8.79 -16.65
N GLN A 324 14.75 -8.57 -17.82
CA GLN A 324 15.69 -9.54 -18.40
C GLN A 324 16.96 -9.76 -17.55
N ASP A 325 17.28 -8.81 -16.64
CA ASP A 325 18.44 -8.84 -15.75
C ASP A 325 18.05 -9.18 -14.30
N VAL A 326 16.82 -9.73 -14.12
CA VAL A 326 16.29 -10.11 -12.81
C VAL A 326 17.14 -11.21 -12.18
N GLN A 327 17.45 -11.05 -10.90
CA GLN A 327 18.23 -12.01 -10.11
C GLN A 327 17.43 -12.51 -8.92
N ARG A 328 17.84 -13.66 -8.37
CA ARG A 328 17.24 -14.23 -7.16
C ARG A 328 17.21 -13.21 -6.01
N GLY A 329 16.03 -13.04 -5.43
CA GLY A 329 15.75 -12.05 -4.40
C GLY A 329 15.18 -10.74 -4.94
N ASP A 330 15.25 -10.47 -6.24
CA ASP A 330 14.61 -9.27 -6.78
C ASP A 330 13.08 -9.35 -6.62
N LEU A 331 12.44 -8.22 -6.40
CA LEU A 331 10.98 -8.10 -6.40
C LEU A 331 10.48 -7.90 -7.81
N ILE A 332 9.43 -8.61 -8.17
CA ILE A 332 8.77 -8.55 -9.48
C ILE A 332 7.32 -8.14 -9.30
N TRP A 333 6.80 -7.29 -10.19
CA TRP A 333 5.46 -6.70 -10.08
C TRP A 333 4.59 -6.99 -11.29
N TRP A 334 3.28 -6.85 -11.10
CA TRP A 334 2.27 -6.87 -12.15
C TRP A 334 1.48 -5.57 -12.14
N SER A 335 1.21 -5.04 -13.35
CA SER A 335 0.48 -3.81 -13.54
C SER A 335 -0.32 -3.88 -14.82
N LYS A 336 -1.53 -3.30 -14.82
CA LYS A 336 -2.28 -3.02 -16.06
C LYS A 336 -1.90 -1.69 -16.68
N GLU A 337 -1.20 -0.86 -15.91
CA GLU A 337 -0.78 0.45 -16.34
C GLU A 337 0.56 0.42 -17.06
N THR A 338 0.74 1.34 -18.00
CA THR A 338 2.00 1.48 -18.74
C THR A 338 2.89 2.59 -18.18
N ALA A 339 2.33 3.47 -17.35
CA ALA A 339 3.07 4.56 -16.72
C ALA A 339 3.93 4.07 -15.56
N PHE A 340 5.13 4.62 -15.41
CA PHE A 340 6.02 4.29 -14.27
C PHE A 340 5.38 4.55 -12.92
N SER A 341 4.59 5.61 -12.80
CA SER A 341 3.83 5.98 -11.60
C SER A 341 2.53 5.21 -11.43
N GLY A 342 2.18 4.34 -12.39
CA GLY A 342 0.95 3.56 -12.33
C GLY A 342 1.00 2.46 -11.28
N ASP A 343 -0.17 2.06 -10.81
CA ASP A 343 -0.32 1.09 -9.74
C ASP A 343 0.20 -0.30 -10.08
N LYS A 344 0.81 -0.93 -9.10
CA LYS A 344 1.27 -2.32 -9.13
C LYS A 344 0.33 -3.14 -8.26
N TYR A 345 -0.54 -3.94 -8.88
CA TYR A 345 -1.56 -4.68 -8.16
C TYR A 345 -1.06 -5.98 -7.50
N HIS A 346 0.16 -6.42 -7.82
CA HIS A 346 0.77 -7.61 -7.23
C HIS A 346 2.29 -7.50 -7.18
N VAL A 347 2.89 -8.19 -6.20
CA VAL A 347 4.32 -8.29 -6.01
C VAL A 347 4.70 -9.71 -5.57
N ALA A 348 5.87 -10.19 -6.00
CA ALA A 348 6.43 -11.49 -5.60
C ALA A 348 7.95 -11.40 -5.47
N ILE A 349 8.55 -12.36 -4.74
CA ILE A 349 10.01 -12.53 -4.67
C ILE A 349 10.43 -13.49 -5.79
N TYR A 350 11.31 -13.05 -6.68
CA TYR A 350 11.89 -13.91 -7.70
C TYR A 350 12.94 -14.84 -7.07
N LEU A 351 12.82 -16.14 -7.36
CA LEU A 351 13.70 -17.17 -6.77
C LEU A 351 14.82 -17.67 -7.70
N GLY A 352 14.88 -17.16 -8.92
CA GLY A 352 15.73 -17.72 -9.97
C GLY A 352 14.98 -18.77 -10.82
N ASP A 353 15.55 -19.14 -11.96
CA ASP A 353 15.06 -20.20 -12.85
C ASP A 353 13.58 -20.07 -13.27
N GLY A 354 13.10 -18.83 -13.38
CA GLY A 354 11.71 -18.54 -13.72
C GLY A 354 10.70 -18.90 -12.63
N MET A 355 11.14 -19.05 -11.38
CA MET A 355 10.31 -19.35 -10.21
C MET A 355 10.13 -18.12 -9.33
N MET A 356 8.99 -18.03 -8.63
CA MET A 356 8.69 -16.98 -7.67
C MET A 356 8.01 -17.51 -6.41
N LEU A 357 8.20 -16.82 -5.30
CA LEU A 357 7.44 -17.00 -4.07
C LEU A 357 6.44 -15.87 -3.92
N GLU A 358 5.18 -16.23 -3.67
CA GLU A 358 4.09 -15.27 -3.56
C GLU A 358 3.03 -15.68 -2.54
N ALA A 359 2.31 -14.70 -1.99
CA ALA A 359 0.96 -14.87 -1.48
C ALA A 359 -0.01 -14.41 -2.58
N PRO A 360 -0.69 -15.33 -3.30
CA PRO A 360 -1.23 -15.03 -4.62
C PRO A 360 -2.59 -14.35 -4.61
N ASN A 361 -3.55 -14.83 -3.83
CA ASN A 361 -4.92 -14.34 -3.78
C ASN A 361 -5.71 -15.04 -2.66
N PRO A 362 -6.92 -14.57 -2.31
CA PRO A 362 -7.72 -15.11 -1.20
C PRO A 362 -8.12 -16.59 -1.30
N ALA A 363 -8.08 -17.19 -2.49
CA ALA A 363 -8.44 -18.60 -2.69
C ALA A 363 -7.23 -19.56 -2.56
N ARG A 364 -6.05 -19.02 -2.32
CA ARG A 364 -4.78 -19.76 -2.31
C ARG A 364 -3.96 -19.49 -1.06
N THR A 365 -2.90 -20.28 -0.91
CA THR A 365 -1.91 -20.10 0.17
C THR A 365 -0.60 -19.55 -0.39
N VAL A 366 0.29 -19.13 0.49
CA VAL A 366 1.68 -18.80 0.15
C VAL A 366 2.32 -19.99 -0.55
N ARG A 367 2.98 -19.75 -1.69
CA ARG A 367 3.45 -20.81 -2.57
C ARG A 367 4.68 -20.43 -3.39
N ILE A 368 5.35 -21.44 -3.91
CA ILE A 368 6.38 -21.30 -4.94
C ILE A 368 5.79 -21.82 -6.26
N VAL A 369 5.80 -20.98 -7.28
CA VAL A 369 5.24 -21.31 -8.61
C VAL A 369 6.09 -20.65 -9.71
N PRO A 370 5.95 -21.13 -10.98
CA PRO A 370 6.54 -20.43 -12.12
C PRO A 370 6.01 -19.00 -12.25
N VAL A 371 6.88 -18.07 -12.69
CA VAL A 371 6.51 -16.68 -12.95
C VAL A 371 5.39 -16.60 -14.00
N ARG A 372 4.41 -15.75 -13.74
CA ARG A 372 3.34 -15.42 -14.71
C ARG A 372 3.78 -14.20 -15.52
N TYR A 373 4.03 -14.38 -16.81
CA TYR A 373 4.55 -13.31 -17.67
C TYR A 373 3.47 -12.38 -18.25
N GLY A 374 2.18 -12.70 -18.09
CA GLY A 374 1.09 -11.78 -18.45
C GLY A 374 1.03 -10.60 -17.50
N GLU A 375 0.95 -9.39 -18.03
CA GLU A 375 0.87 -8.11 -17.27
C GLU A 375 2.06 -7.88 -16.30
N ILE A 376 3.16 -8.65 -16.46
CA ILE A 376 4.37 -8.43 -15.66
C ILE A 376 5.02 -7.10 -16.03
N TRP A 377 5.40 -6.34 -15.01
CA TRP A 377 6.06 -5.05 -15.18
C TRP A 377 7.48 -5.23 -15.73
N PRO A 378 7.93 -4.37 -16.67
CA PRO A 378 9.23 -4.58 -17.34
C PRO A 378 10.46 -4.27 -16.49
N TYR A 379 10.27 -3.87 -15.23
CA TYR A 379 11.37 -3.67 -14.28
C TYR A 379 11.12 -4.44 -12.99
N ALA A 380 12.17 -5.10 -12.52
CA ALA A 380 12.26 -5.68 -11.18
C ALA A 380 12.96 -4.71 -10.24
N GLY A 381 12.82 -4.90 -8.94
CA GLY A 381 13.53 -4.11 -7.95
C GLY A 381 14.51 -4.96 -7.18
N ARG A 382 15.71 -4.45 -6.93
CA ARG A 382 16.79 -5.11 -6.19
C ARG A 382 16.94 -4.52 -4.78
N PRO A 383 16.21 -5.05 -3.78
CA PRO A 383 16.14 -4.41 -2.45
C PRO A 383 17.47 -4.38 -1.71
N SER A 384 18.30 -5.39 -1.92
CA SER A 384 19.56 -5.57 -1.18
C SER A 384 20.78 -4.94 -1.84
N ALA A 385 20.59 -4.23 -2.98
CA ALA A 385 21.66 -3.51 -3.67
C ALA A 385 22.13 -2.29 -2.90
#